data_aa4ea22cf417eaa24207ed09ce1b98e8
#
_entry.id   aa4ea22cf417eaa24207ed09ce1b98e8
#
_cell.length_a   1.000
_cell.length_b   1.000
_cell.length_c   1.000
_cell.angle_alpha   90.00
_cell.angle_beta   90.00
_cell.angle_gamma   90.00
#
_symmetry.space_group_name_H-M   'P 1'
#
loop_
_entity.id
_entity.type
_entity.pdbx_description
1 polymer ?
#
loop_
_entity_poly.entity_id
_entity_poly.type
_entity_poly.pdbx_seq_one_letter_code
_entity_poly.pdbx_strand_id
1 'polypeptide(L)'
;DETIRTMIVHREIFPCFFGSALKMEGVEAFMSGFERYVEEPCYGNEFGARIYKVSHDAQGNRLTWLKVTGGDFAAKALLTGTVRVGSATAGDGSCGEDGTWHEKADQVRVYSGAKFTTVDTVPAGTVCAVTGLTRTFPGVGLGFERNGESPILQPVLTYTLLPGECDIHKCLVALRELEDEDPLLH
;
A
#
# COMPACT_ATOMS: atom_id res chain seq x y z
N ASP A 1 26.06 -22.85 -4.47
CA ASP A 1 24.64 -22.49 -4.40
C ASP A 1 24.35 -21.38 -3.40
N GLU A 2 24.95 -21.41 -2.20
CA GLU A 2 24.74 -20.40 -1.16
C GLU A 2 25.25 -19.02 -1.59
N THR A 3 26.40 -18.96 -2.23
CA THR A 3 26.94 -17.70 -2.78
C THR A 3 25.98 -17.06 -3.80
N ILE A 4 25.41 -17.86 -4.70
CA ILE A 4 24.43 -17.39 -5.69
C ILE A 4 23.18 -16.86 -4.99
N ARG A 5 22.69 -17.55 -3.96
CA ARG A 5 21.53 -17.14 -3.17
C ARG A 5 21.80 -15.81 -2.47
N THR A 6 22.94 -15.65 -1.83
CA THR A 6 23.36 -14.40 -1.20
C THR A 6 23.42 -13.24 -2.19
N MET A 7 23.99 -13.46 -3.39
CA MET A 7 24.04 -12.43 -4.44
C MET A 7 22.65 -12.07 -4.96
N ILE A 8 21.70 -13.03 -5.02
CA ILE A 8 20.30 -12.75 -5.38
C ILE A 8 19.62 -11.91 -4.30
N VAL A 9 19.81 -12.24 -3.02
CA VAL A 9 19.25 -11.48 -1.88
C VAL A 9 19.76 -10.04 -1.87
N HIS A 10 21.05 -9.85 -2.18
CA HIS A 10 21.66 -8.52 -2.29
C HIS A 10 21.35 -7.80 -3.61
N ARG A 11 20.58 -8.43 -4.53
CA ARG A 11 20.21 -7.89 -5.84
C ARG A 11 21.41 -7.61 -6.75
N GLU A 12 22.47 -8.37 -6.60
CA GLU A 12 23.66 -8.31 -7.46
C GLU A 12 23.47 -9.12 -8.74
N ILE A 13 22.67 -10.20 -8.67
CA ILE A 13 22.28 -11.03 -9.82
C ILE A 13 20.79 -11.35 -9.77
N PHE A 14 20.22 -11.62 -10.93
CA PHE A 14 18.80 -11.97 -11.09
C PHE A 14 18.66 -13.28 -11.85
N PRO A 15 18.04 -14.33 -11.27
CA PRO A 15 17.80 -15.58 -11.96
C PRO A 15 16.76 -15.39 -13.08
N CYS A 16 17.03 -15.92 -14.24
CA CYS A 16 16.12 -15.89 -15.38
C CYS A 16 15.71 -17.32 -15.76
N PHE A 17 14.40 -17.51 -15.98
CA PHE A 17 13.82 -18.77 -16.40
C PHE A 17 13.10 -18.59 -17.73
N PHE A 18 13.29 -19.55 -18.64
CA PHE A 18 12.63 -19.54 -19.94
C PHE A 18 11.49 -20.55 -19.94
N GLY A 19 10.34 -20.16 -20.42
CA GLY A 19 9.19 -21.03 -20.46
C GLY A 19 8.01 -20.46 -21.23
N SER A 20 6.97 -21.26 -21.37
CA SER A 20 5.67 -20.87 -21.93
C SER A 20 4.57 -21.27 -20.94
N ALA A 21 4.00 -20.28 -20.25
CA ALA A 21 2.89 -20.52 -19.30
C ALA A 21 1.69 -21.18 -19.97
N LEU A 22 1.36 -20.76 -21.20
CA LEU A 22 0.24 -21.32 -21.98
C LEU A 22 0.44 -22.81 -22.28
N LYS A 23 1.69 -23.23 -22.54
CA LYS A 23 2.03 -24.65 -22.83
C LYS A 23 2.45 -25.43 -21.59
N MET A 24 2.51 -24.78 -20.43
CA MET A 24 3.05 -25.34 -19.18
C MET A 24 4.52 -25.81 -19.28
N GLU A 25 5.26 -25.32 -20.28
CA GLU A 25 6.68 -25.61 -20.44
C GLU A 25 7.51 -24.69 -19.54
N GLY A 26 8.49 -25.23 -18.80
CA GLY A 26 9.40 -24.49 -17.94
C GLY A 26 8.79 -23.95 -16.63
N VAL A 27 7.50 -24.14 -16.39
CA VAL A 27 6.81 -23.66 -15.17
C VAL A 27 7.36 -24.38 -13.93
N GLU A 28 7.56 -25.70 -14.00
CA GLU A 28 8.10 -26.48 -12.90
C GLU A 28 9.54 -26.05 -12.55
N ALA A 29 10.38 -25.80 -13.56
CA ALA A 29 11.74 -25.28 -13.34
C ALA A 29 11.73 -23.90 -12.69
N PHE A 30 10.80 -23.02 -13.10
CA PHE A 30 10.61 -21.71 -12.48
C PHE A 30 10.18 -21.85 -11.02
N MET A 31 9.19 -22.68 -10.71
CA MET A 31 8.70 -22.88 -9.33
C MET A 31 9.78 -23.47 -8.43
N SER A 32 10.53 -24.45 -8.90
CA SER A 32 11.66 -25.03 -8.16
C SER A 32 12.78 -24.01 -7.94
N GLY A 33 13.05 -23.17 -8.92
CA GLY A 33 14.01 -22.07 -8.81
C GLY A 33 13.53 -20.99 -7.82
N PHE A 34 12.24 -20.66 -7.83
CA PHE A 34 11.65 -19.72 -6.89
C PHE A 34 11.81 -20.23 -5.46
N GLU A 35 11.41 -21.48 -5.17
CA GLU A 35 11.56 -22.09 -3.85
C GLU A 35 13.02 -22.13 -3.39
N ARG A 36 13.96 -22.37 -4.31
CA ARG A 36 15.39 -22.47 -4.02
C ARG A 36 16.03 -21.12 -3.69
N TYR A 37 15.64 -20.04 -4.37
CA TYR A 37 16.36 -18.75 -4.34
C TYR A 37 15.65 -17.66 -3.56
N VAL A 38 14.34 -17.78 -3.30
CA VAL A 38 13.62 -16.80 -2.49
C VAL A 38 13.73 -17.17 -1.03
N GLU A 39 14.18 -16.23 -0.22
CA GLU A 39 14.19 -16.37 1.23
C GLU A 39 12.86 -15.93 1.83
N GLU A 40 12.39 -16.69 2.82
CA GLU A 40 11.25 -16.27 3.60
C GLU A 40 11.67 -15.12 4.53
N PRO A 41 11.00 -13.95 4.48
CA PRO A 41 11.38 -12.82 5.30
C PRO A 41 11.12 -13.11 6.78
N CYS A 42 12.12 -12.82 7.62
CA CYS A 42 11.96 -12.85 9.06
C CYS A 42 11.39 -11.54 9.56
N TYR A 43 10.28 -11.60 10.28
CA TYR A 43 9.62 -10.43 10.85
C TYR A 43 9.91 -10.30 12.35
N GLY A 44 10.14 -9.05 12.81
CA GLY A 44 10.29 -8.74 14.23
C GLY A 44 8.94 -8.71 14.96
N ASN A 45 9.01 -8.61 16.30
CA ASN A 45 7.82 -8.58 17.15
C ASN A 45 7.22 -7.17 17.31
N GLU A 46 7.98 -6.12 16.96
CA GLU A 46 7.52 -4.74 17.00
C GLU A 46 6.59 -4.46 15.82
N PHE A 47 5.47 -3.76 16.08
CA PHE A 47 4.52 -3.43 15.03
C PHE A 47 5.13 -2.49 13.98
N GLY A 48 5.00 -2.90 12.74
CA GLY A 48 5.29 -2.10 11.56
C GLY A 48 4.39 -2.47 10.41
N ALA A 49 4.02 -1.48 9.62
CA ALA A 49 3.27 -1.70 8.39
C ALA A 49 3.60 -0.63 7.35
N ARG A 50 3.46 -0.98 6.08
CA ARG A 50 3.66 -0.05 4.96
C ARG A 50 2.42 0.02 4.10
N ILE A 51 1.92 1.23 3.91
CA ILE A 51 0.79 1.51 3.04
C ILE A 51 1.31 1.62 1.61
N TYR A 52 0.73 0.86 0.69
CA TYR A 52 1.16 0.85 -0.70
C TYR A 52 0.07 1.26 -1.69
N LYS A 53 -1.19 1.28 -1.26
CA LYS A 53 -2.32 1.65 -2.12
C LYS A 53 -3.47 2.21 -1.29
N VAL A 54 -4.21 3.14 -1.89
CA VAL A 54 -5.56 3.55 -1.47
C VAL A 54 -6.51 3.24 -2.60
N SER A 55 -7.72 2.81 -2.29
CA SER A 55 -8.80 2.61 -3.27
C SER A 55 -10.17 2.74 -2.58
N HIS A 56 -11.24 2.74 -3.38
CA HIS A 56 -12.61 2.73 -2.87
C HIS A 56 -13.30 1.42 -3.25
N ASP A 57 -14.15 0.89 -2.37
CA ASP A 57 -14.97 -0.26 -2.67
C ASP A 57 -16.23 0.16 -3.48
N ALA A 58 -17.03 -0.82 -3.92
CA ALA A 58 -18.23 -0.56 -4.69
C ALA A 58 -19.31 0.28 -3.94
N GLN A 59 -19.17 0.40 -2.62
CA GLN A 59 -20.04 1.21 -1.75
C GLN A 59 -19.44 2.60 -1.49
N GLY A 60 -18.25 2.92 -2.04
CA GLY A 60 -17.56 4.18 -1.83
C GLY A 60 -16.75 4.23 -0.52
N ASN A 61 -16.60 3.12 0.20
CA ASN A 61 -15.77 3.12 1.40
C ASN A 61 -14.30 3.14 1.01
N ARG A 62 -13.55 4.03 1.63
CA ARG A 62 -12.11 4.15 1.45
C ARG A 62 -11.39 2.93 2.06
N LEU A 63 -10.53 2.31 1.26
CA LEU A 63 -9.71 1.17 1.62
C LEU A 63 -8.23 1.57 1.63
N THR A 64 -7.60 1.51 2.77
CA THR A 64 -6.15 1.66 2.90
C THR A 64 -5.50 0.29 2.86
N TRP A 65 -4.75 0.02 1.80
CA TRP A 65 -4.04 -1.25 1.61
C TRP A 65 -2.65 -1.16 2.20
N LEU A 66 -2.35 -2.09 3.09
CA LEU A 66 -1.05 -2.15 3.75
C LEU A 66 -0.53 -3.59 3.84
N LYS A 67 0.79 -3.69 3.95
CA LYS A 67 1.49 -4.92 4.33
C LYS A 67 2.02 -4.76 5.75
N VAL A 68 1.70 -5.69 6.62
CA VAL A 68 2.27 -5.76 7.97
C VAL A 68 3.72 -6.27 7.86
N THR A 69 4.68 -5.48 8.33
CA THR A 69 6.13 -5.76 8.22
C THR A 69 6.77 -6.16 9.55
N GLY A 70 5.99 -6.15 10.62
CA GLY A 70 6.42 -6.61 11.94
C GLY A 70 5.26 -6.67 12.92
N GLY A 71 5.37 -7.53 13.92
CA GLY A 71 4.35 -7.73 14.94
C GLY A 71 3.00 -8.16 14.39
N ASP A 72 1.96 -7.89 15.15
CA ASP A 72 0.58 -8.14 14.81
C ASP A 72 -0.19 -6.82 14.65
N PHE A 73 -1.12 -6.77 13.72
CA PHE A 73 -2.01 -5.64 13.53
C PHE A 73 -3.45 -6.02 13.86
N ALA A 74 -4.05 -5.33 14.83
CA ALA A 74 -5.40 -5.57 15.30
C ALA A 74 -6.41 -4.56 14.74
N ALA A 75 -7.64 -5.00 14.50
CA ALA A 75 -8.77 -4.12 14.26
C ALA A 75 -8.99 -3.21 15.48
N LYS A 76 -9.50 -2.00 15.23
CA LYS A 76 -9.68 -0.95 16.25
C LYS A 76 -8.39 -0.39 16.86
N ALA A 77 -7.21 -0.78 16.35
CA ALA A 77 -5.94 -0.20 16.77
C ALA A 77 -5.88 1.30 16.42
N LEU A 78 -5.28 2.07 17.32
CA LEU A 78 -4.95 3.48 17.06
C LEU A 78 -3.64 3.51 16.27
N LEU A 79 -3.68 4.11 15.10
CA LEU A 79 -2.54 4.30 14.23
C LEU A 79 -2.08 5.75 14.27
N THR A 80 -0.78 5.92 14.16
CA THR A 80 -0.14 7.23 14.09
C THR A 80 0.71 7.29 12.84
N GLY A 81 0.62 8.38 12.11
CA GLY A 81 1.44 8.62 10.93
C GLY A 81 1.72 10.11 10.77
N THR A 82 2.49 10.46 9.74
CA THR A 82 2.83 11.85 9.42
C THR A 82 2.02 12.34 8.23
N VAL A 83 1.71 13.62 8.23
CA VAL A 83 0.98 14.27 7.14
C VAL A 83 1.88 14.42 5.91
N ARG A 84 1.30 14.27 4.73
CA ARG A 84 1.99 14.55 3.47
C ARG A 84 2.32 16.05 3.38
N VAL A 85 3.58 16.36 3.13
CA VAL A 85 4.01 17.75 2.90
C VAL A 85 3.35 18.25 1.62
N GLY A 86 2.62 19.36 1.73
CA GLY A 86 1.91 19.96 0.58
C GLY A 86 0.46 19.52 0.39
N SER A 87 -0.09 18.66 1.25
CA SER A 87 -1.51 18.30 1.18
C SER A 87 -2.42 19.42 1.70
N ALA A 88 -3.49 19.73 0.95
CA ALA A 88 -4.51 20.71 1.33
C ALA A 88 -5.30 20.31 2.61
N THR A 89 -5.21 19.06 3.05
CA THR A 89 -5.85 18.55 4.28
C THR A 89 -5.13 18.94 5.58
N ALA A 90 -4.00 19.64 5.50
CA ALA A 90 -3.25 20.13 6.66
C ALA A 90 -4.01 21.21 7.49
N GLY A 91 -5.16 21.69 7.01
CA GLY A 91 -5.91 22.81 7.61
C GLY A 91 -7.08 22.46 8.56
N ASP A 92 -7.36 21.19 8.77
CA ASP A 92 -8.55 20.72 9.55
C ASP A 92 -8.32 20.66 11.09
N GLY A 93 -7.29 21.26 11.64
CA GLY A 93 -7.15 21.41 13.09
C GLY A 93 -6.98 20.12 13.92
N SER A 94 -7.00 18.93 13.34
CA SER A 94 -6.86 17.65 14.03
C SER A 94 -5.48 16.98 13.85
N CYS A 95 -4.51 17.75 13.31
CA CYS A 95 -3.10 17.36 13.33
C CYS A 95 -2.42 17.92 14.58
N GLY A 96 -1.56 17.12 15.22
CA GLY A 96 -0.66 17.62 16.24
C GLY A 96 0.27 18.71 15.70
N GLU A 97 0.83 19.53 16.59
CA GLU A 97 1.79 20.61 16.24
C GLU A 97 2.99 20.09 15.43
N ASP A 98 3.30 18.78 15.55
CA ASP A 98 4.41 18.09 14.87
C ASP A 98 4.02 17.51 13.48
N GLY A 99 2.84 17.82 12.95
CA GLY A 99 2.38 17.27 11.66
C GLY A 99 2.06 15.76 11.73
N THR A 100 1.77 15.23 12.91
CA THR A 100 1.34 13.84 13.10
C THR A 100 -0.19 13.76 13.15
N TRP A 101 -0.72 12.63 12.67
CA TRP A 101 -2.13 12.30 12.77
C TRP A 101 -2.34 11.03 13.58
N HIS A 102 -3.51 10.91 14.19
CA HIS A 102 -3.95 9.74 14.93
C HIS A 102 -5.33 9.33 14.43
N GLU A 103 -5.45 8.13 13.89
CA GLU A 103 -6.71 7.58 13.41
C GLU A 103 -6.89 6.15 13.91
N LYS A 104 -8.13 5.76 14.10
CA LYS A 104 -8.50 4.43 14.54
C LYS A 104 -8.89 3.58 13.33
N ALA A 105 -8.23 2.44 13.17
CA ALA A 105 -8.63 1.44 12.19
C ALA A 105 -10.01 0.88 12.56
N ASP A 106 -10.93 0.80 11.59
CA ASP A 106 -12.25 0.20 11.83
C ASP A 106 -12.26 -1.29 11.60
N GLN A 107 -12.16 -1.73 10.37
CA GLN A 107 -12.16 -3.13 9.98
C GLN A 107 -10.85 -3.48 9.30
N VAL A 108 -10.36 -4.67 9.57
CA VAL A 108 -9.26 -5.28 8.82
C VAL A 108 -9.84 -6.36 7.91
N ARG A 109 -9.62 -6.22 6.62
CA ARG A 109 -10.13 -7.11 5.57
C ARG A 109 -8.99 -7.82 4.86
N VAL A 110 -9.01 -9.13 4.82
CA VAL A 110 -8.09 -9.95 4.03
C VAL A 110 -8.81 -10.40 2.78
N TYR A 111 -8.25 -10.06 1.62
CA TYR A 111 -8.86 -10.34 0.32
C TYR A 111 -8.31 -11.62 -0.30
N SER A 112 -9.21 -12.38 -0.94
CA SER A 112 -8.90 -13.49 -1.82
C SER A 112 -9.67 -13.30 -3.13
N GLY A 113 -9.00 -12.75 -4.14
CA GLY A 113 -9.66 -12.25 -5.35
C GLY A 113 -10.64 -11.11 -5.04
N ALA A 114 -11.88 -11.22 -5.49
CA ALA A 114 -12.92 -10.22 -5.27
C ALA A 114 -13.62 -10.33 -3.90
N LYS A 115 -13.38 -11.41 -3.16
CA LYS A 115 -14.00 -11.66 -1.85
C LYS A 115 -13.05 -11.28 -0.73
N PHE A 116 -13.60 -10.83 0.39
CA PHE A 116 -12.82 -10.56 1.58
C PHE A 116 -13.42 -11.24 2.82
N THR A 117 -12.59 -11.43 3.82
CA THR A 117 -12.96 -11.85 5.16
C THR A 117 -12.51 -10.77 6.14
N THR A 118 -13.39 -10.34 7.03
CA THR A 118 -13.03 -9.43 8.13
C THR A 118 -12.40 -10.25 9.25
N VAL A 119 -11.29 -9.77 9.75
CA VAL A 119 -10.50 -10.42 10.80
C VAL A 119 -10.18 -9.43 11.92
N ASP A 120 -10.01 -9.94 13.13
CA ASP A 120 -9.70 -9.11 14.30
C ASP A 120 -8.21 -8.78 14.38
N THR A 121 -7.34 -9.70 13.91
CA THR A 121 -5.89 -9.53 13.96
C THR A 121 -5.24 -10.21 12.76
N VAL A 122 -4.18 -9.62 12.24
CA VAL A 122 -3.34 -10.18 11.16
C VAL A 122 -1.86 -10.14 11.57
N PRO A 123 -1.11 -11.22 11.33
CA PRO A 123 0.32 -11.29 11.63
C PRO A 123 1.16 -10.56 10.57
N ALA A 124 2.42 -10.31 10.92
CA ALA A 124 3.44 -9.83 9.98
C ALA A 124 3.52 -10.71 8.71
N GLY A 125 3.83 -10.10 7.57
CA GLY A 125 3.80 -10.72 6.25
C GLY A 125 2.45 -10.66 5.55
N THR A 126 1.36 -10.38 6.27
CA THR A 126 0.01 -10.30 5.71
C THR A 126 -0.21 -8.98 4.98
N VAL A 127 -0.88 -9.09 3.83
CA VAL A 127 -1.43 -7.96 3.09
C VAL A 127 -2.92 -7.85 3.39
N CYS A 128 -3.35 -6.69 3.84
CA CYS A 128 -4.75 -6.45 4.17
C CYS A 128 -5.22 -5.05 3.76
N ALA A 129 -6.53 -4.85 3.71
CA ALA A 129 -7.15 -3.55 3.54
C ALA A 129 -7.82 -3.12 4.85
N VAL A 130 -7.69 -1.85 5.18
CA VAL A 130 -8.21 -1.26 6.42
C VAL A 130 -9.20 -0.16 6.07
N THR A 131 -10.33 -0.12 6.78
CA THR A 131 -11.30 0.97 6.70
C THR A 131 -11.16 1.92 7.88
N GLY A 132 -11.73 3.12 7.77
CA GLY A 132 -11.74 4.12 8.84
C GLY A 132 -10.54 5.06 8.87
N LEU A 133 -9.59 4.90 7.94
CA LEU A 133 -8.42 5.77 7.81
C LEU A 133 -8.66 6.76 6.67
N THR A 134 -8.45 8.06 6.93
CA THR A 134 -8.69 9.13 5.95
C THR A 134 -7.43 9.89 5.55
N ARG A 135 -6.38 9.85 6.39
CA ARG A 135 -5.15 10.64 6.21
C ARG A 135 -3.96 9.85 5.69
N THR A 136 -4.20 8.58 5.39
CA THR A 136 -3.20 7.70 4.84
C THR A 136 -3.01 7.93 3.34
N PHE A 137 -1.80 7.74 2.84
CA PHE A 137 -1.48 7.77 1.41
C PHE A 137 -0.44 6.70 1.08
N PRO A 138 -0.31 6.29 -0.18
CA PRO A 138 0.72 5.32 -0.59
C PRO A 138 2.12 5.80 -0.24
N GLY A 139 2.92 4.91 0.39
CA GLY A 139 4.28 5.22 0.86
C GLY A 139 4.39 5.53 2.35
N VAL A 140 3.27 5.70 3.07
CA VAL A 140 3.31 5.92 4.53
C VAL A 140 3.78 4.67 5.25
N GLY A 141 4.73 4.85 6.16
CA GLY A 141 5.14 3.87 7.15
C GLY A 141 4.38 4.06 8.46
N LEU A 142 4.04 2.97 9.10
CA LEU A 142 3.35 2.91 10.40
C LEU A 142 4.19 2.12 11.40
N GLY A 143 4.11 2.47 12.66
CA GLY A 143 4.92 1.85 13.72
C GLY A 143 6.40 2.17 13.53
N PHE A 144 7.26 1.15 13.49
CA PHE A 144 8.70 1.34 13.27
C PHE A 144 9.08 1.69 11.81
N GLU A 145 8.15 1.48 10.87
CA GLU A 145 8.40 1.79 9.45
C GLU A 145 8.48 3.30 9.22
N ARG A 146 9.46 3.70 8.41
CA ARG A 146 9.59 5.09 7.95
C ARG A 146 8.79 5.28 6.67
N ASN A 147 8.38 6.51 6.41
CA ASN A 147 7.77 6.85 5.13
C ASN A 147 8.74 6.53 3.98
N GLY A 148 8.18 6.04 2.88
CA GLY A 148 8.92 5.82 1.65
C GLY A 148 9.44 7.13 1.06
N GLU A 149 10.41 7.03 0.18
CA GLU A 149 10.90 8.16 -0.59
C GLU A 149 9.82 8.69 -1.54
N SER A 150 9.87 9.98 -1.83
CA SER A 150 8.99 10.60 -2.83
C SER A 150 9.19 9.95 -4.20
N PRO A 151 8.13 9.77 -5.00
CA PRO A 151 8.25 9.23 -6.34
C PRO A 151 9.26 10.04 -7.19
N ILE A 152 10.15 9.36 -7.89
CA ILE A 152 11.14 9.97 -8.78
C ILE A 152 10.44 10.56 -10.01
N LEU A 153 9.41 9.86 -10.50
CA LEU A 153 8.60 10.32 -11.62
C LEU A 153 7.67 11.45 -11.18
N GLN A 154 7.76 12.57 -11.86
CA GLN A 154 6.87 13.72 -11.66
C GLN A 154 5.91 13.82 -12.85
N PRO A 155 4.64 14.24 -12.63
CA PRO A 155 3.72 14.52 -13.73
C PRO A 155 4.30 15.63 -14.62
N VAL A 156 4.34 15.40 -15.93
CA VAL A 156 4.90 16.37 -16.90
C VAL A 156 3.82 17.04 -17.76
N LEU A 157 2.59 16.54 -17.69
CA LEU A 157 1.48 17.03 -18.47
C LEU A 157 0.39 17.58 -17.56
N THR A 158 -0.09 18.76 -17.87
CA THR A 158 -1.24 19.39 -17.19
C THR A 158 -2.38 19.52 -18.19
N TYR A 159 -3.56 19.09 -17.79
CA TYR A 159 -4.78 19.18 -18.60
C TYR A 159 -5.83 20.03 -17.90
N THR A 160 -6.59 20.78 -18.68
CA THR A 160 -7.79 21.45 -18.19
C THR A 160 -8.98 20.53 -18.39
N LEU A 161 -9.66 20.21 -17.29
CA LEU A 161 -10.90 19.44 -17.35
C LEU A 161 -12.07 20.38 -17.62
N LEU A 162 -12.85 20.10 -18.67
CA LEU A 162 -14.08 20.80 -18.98
C LEU A 162 -15.25 19.92 -18.53
N PRO A 163 -15.99 20.29 -17.49
CA PRO A 163 -17.04 19.43 -16.90
C PRO A 163 -18.26 19.24 -17.81
N GLY A 164 -18.40 20.03 -18.89
CA GLY A 164 -19.55 19.97 -19.79
C GLY A 164 -20.86 20.24 -19.06
N GLU A 165 -21.82 19.33 -19.18
CA GLU A 165 -23.13 19.39 -18.48
C GLU A 165 -23.09 18.79 -17.05
N CYS A 166 -21.93 18.25 -16.62
CA CYS A 166 -21.78 17.69 -15.27
C CYS A 166 -21.73 18.81 -14.22
N ASP A 167 -22.27 18.52 -13.04
CA ASP A 167 -22.15 19.39 -11.87
C ASP A 167 -20.67 19.52 -11.48
N ILE A 168 -20.16 20.75 -11.42
CA ILE A 168 -18.78 21.07 -11.10
C ILE A 168 -18.38 20.51 -9.72
N HIS A 169 -19.31 20.57 -8.75
CA HIS A 169 -19.03 20.06 -7.40
C HIS A 169 -18.85 18.53 -7.39
N LYS A 170 -19.71 17.80 -8.10
CA LYS A 170 -19.57 16.34 -8.24
C LYS A 170 -18.29 15.95 -8.97
N CYS A 171 -17.95 16.73 -9.99
CA CYS A 171 -16.70 16.53 -10.73
C CYS A 171 -15.47 16.73 -9.80
N LEU A 172 -15.48 17.78 -8.99
CA LEU A 172 -14.40 18.05 -8.03
C LEU A 172 -14.26 16.93 -6.97
N VAL A 173 -15.40 16.41 -6.46
CA VAL A 173 -15.37 15.29 -5.51
C VAL A 173 -14.74 14.05 -6.15
N ALA A 174 -15.16 13.68 -7.37
CA ALA A 174 -14.59 12.54 -8.08
C ALA A 174 -13.09 12.71 -8.38
N LEU A 175 -12.65 13.92 -8.71
CA LEU A 175 -11.22 14.20 -8.91
C LEU A 175 -10.42 14.05 -7.62
N ARG A 176 -10.96 14.47 -6.50
CA ARG A 176 -10.32 14.29 -5.18
C ARG A 176 -10.22 12.81 -4.78
N GLU A 177 -11.22 12.01 -5.12
CA GLU A 177 -11.16 10.56 -4.92
C GLU A 177 -10.04 9.93 -5.76
N LEU A 178 -9.88 10.37 -7.03
CA LEU A 178 -8.78 9.92 -7.89
C LEU A 178 -7.41 10.38 -7.38
N GLU A 179 -7.29 11.62 -6.89
CA GLU A 179 -6.07 12.13 -6.26
C GLU A 179 -5.68 11.34 -5.00
N ASP A 180 -6.68 10.89 -4.22
CA ASP A 180 -6.47 10.06 -3.03
C ASP A 180 -5.93 8.67 -3.41
N GLU A 181 -6.37 8.11 -4.53
CA GLU A 181 -5.90 6.82 -5.04
C GLU A 181 -4.54 6.91 -5.74
N ASP A 182 -4.30 7.97 -6.49
CA ASP A 182 -3.04 8.23 -7.21
C ASP A 182 -2.39 9.53 -6.71
N PRO A 183 -1.38 9.42 -5.83
CA PRO A 183 -0.70 10.58 -5.26
C PRO A 183 0.11 11.42 -6.28
N LEU A 184 0.24 10.98 -7.52
CA LEU A 184 0.87 11.76 -8.59
C LEU A 184 -0.12 12.65 -9.36
N LEU A 185 -1.42 12.48 -9.11
CA LEU A 185 -2.48 13.30 -9.65
C LEU A 185 -2.62 14.56 -8.77
N HIS A 186 -2.37 15.75 -9.34
CA HIS A 186 -2.45 17.05 -8.63
C HIS A 186 -3.32 18.02 -9.39
#